data_91be2b990c42cb1c50d9fce93232610b
#
_entry.id   91be2b990c42cb1c50d9fce93232610b
#
_cell.length_a   1.000
_cell.length_b   1.000
_cell.length_c   1.000
_cell.angle_alpha   90.00
_cell.angle_beta   90.00
_cell.angle_gamma   90.00
#
_symmetry.space_group_name_H-M   'P 1'
#
loop_
_entity.id
_entity.type
_entity.pdbx_description
1 polymer ?
#
loop_
_entity_poly.entity_id
_entity_poly.type
_entity_poly.pdbx_seq_one_letter_code
_entity_poly.pdbx_strand_id
1 'polypeptide(L)'
;MNFITLTLLNIFDYFYKKKILLELYRIFKNEIGVLFDVGAHKGETIIFLSRKFQLKEVFSFEPIDNNFIKLKNNTIGLGHKINYFNFALGEKKEVKHIKEMNESSSSTFNSINTNSKYFKRKNFLLNFSFIKKPYKEKKVFI
;
A
#
# COMPACT_ATOMS: atom_id res chain seq x y z
N MET A 1 -5.09 0.66 -19.75
CA MET A 1 -4.65 1.98 -19.24
C MET A 1 -3.78 2.62 -20.29
N ASN A 2 -4.02 3.88 -20.60
CA ASN A 2 -3.31 4.57 -21.69
C ASN A 2 -1.84 4.76 -21.29
N PHE A 3 -0.87 4.41 -22.16
CA PHE A 3 0.56 4.53 -21.89
C PHE A 3 0.96 5.93 -21.40
N ILE A 4 0.36 6.97 -21.98
CA ILE A 4 0.59 8.37 -21.61
C ILE A 4 0.17 8.64 -20.16
N THR A 5 -1.00 8.13 -19.73
CA THR A 5 -1.50 8.30 -18.35
C THR A 5 -0.58 7.63 -17.34
N LEU A 6 -0.08 6.43 -17.65
CA LEU A 6 0.91 5.73 -16.80
C LEU A 6 2.21 6.52 -16.67
N THR A 7 2.71 7.05 -17.79
CA THR A 7 3.95 7.81 -17.80
C THR A 7 3.82 9.08 -16.96
N LEU A 8 2.73 9.81 -17.09
CA LEU A 8 2.46 11.01 -16.29
C LEU A 8 2.35 10.68 -14.80
N LEU A 9 1.60 9.63 -14.41
CA LEU A 9 1.49 9.21 -13.02
C LEU A 9 2.87 8.84 -12.45
N ASN A 10 3.69 8.11 -13.19
CA ASN A 10 5.05 7.75 -12.76
C ASN A 10 5.95 8.97 -12.57
N ILE A 11 5.81 10.00 -13.40
CA ILE A 11 6.55 11.26 -13.25
C ILE A 11 6.13 12.00 -11.97
N PHE A 12 4.82 12.13 -11.73
CA PHE A 12 4.31 12.75 -10.50
C PHE A 12 4.73 11.97 -9.25
N ASP A 13 4.63 10.64 -9.28
CA ASP A 13 5.08 9.76 -8.20
C ASP A 13 6.58 9.93 -7.91
N TYR A 14 7.41 10.08 -8.95
CA TYR A 14 8.83 10.31 -8.80
C TYR A 14 9.13 11.61 -8.04
N PHE A 15 8.50 12.72 -8.44
CA PHE A 15 8.70 14.02 -7.76
C PHE A 15 8.17 13.99 -6.33
N TYR A 16 7.03 13.36 -6.09
CA TYR A 16 6.45 13.23 -4.76
C TYR A 16 7.34 12.40 -3.84
N LYS A 17 7.81 11.25 -4.31
CA LYS A 17 8.76 10.39 -3.58
C LYS A 17 10.07 11.12 -3.28
N LYS A 18 10.59 11.91 -4.22
CA LYS A 18 11.81 12.71 -4.00
C LYS A 18 11.62 13.74 -2.87
N LYS A 19 10.47 14.43 -2.85
CA LYS A 19 10.15 15.39 -1.78
C LYS A 19 10.05 14.69 -0.41
N ILE A 20 9.36 13.57 -0.32
CA ILE A 20 9.28 12.77 0.90
C ILE A 20 10.68 12.35 1.38
N LEU A 21 11.52 11.85 0.48
CA LEU A 21 12.89 11.45 0.83
C LEU A 21 13.71 12.58 1.41
N LEU A 22 13.63 13.78 0.83
CA LEU A 22 14.36 14.94 1.35
C LEU A 22 13.97 15.28 2.78
N GLU A 23 12.67 15.24 3.10
CA GLU A 23 12.19 15.48 4.47
C GLU A 23 12.62 14.35 5.42
N LEU A 24 12.54 13.11 5.00
CA LEU A 24 13.00 11.97 5.81
C LEU A 24 14.51 12.05 6.07
N TYR A 25 15.33 12.45 5.10
CA TYR A 25 16.77 12.66 5.31
C TYR A 25 17.07 13.77 6.32
N ARG A 26 16.28 14.83 6.32
CA ARG A 26 16.44 15.91 7.32
C ARG A 26 16.20 15.42 8.74
N ILE A 27 15.26 14.49 8.92
CA ILE A 27 14.85 13.96 10.23
C ILE A 27 15.77 12.81 10.67
N PHE A 28 15.95 11.83 9.81
CA PHE A 28 16.56 10.54 10.15
C PHE A 28 18.02 10.39 9.70
N LYS A 29 18.52 11.33 8.89
CA LYS A 29 19.84 11.22 8.24
C LYS A 29 19.92 9.94 7.40
N ASN A 30 20.63 8.90 7.89
CA ASN A 30 20.84 7.65 7.14
C ASN A 30 20.20 6.42 7.79
N GLU A 31 19.62 6.56 8.99
CA GLU A 31 19.14 5.43 9.79
C GLU A 31 17.73 5.68 10.31
N ILE A 32 16.86 4.66 10.17
CA ILE A 32 15.55 4.62 10.79
C ILE A 32 15.57 3.47 11.80
N GLY A 33 15.46 3.80 13.09
CA GLY A 33 15.51 2.80 14.17
C GLY A 33 14.34 1.82 14.11
N VAL A 34 13.11 2.34 14.03
CA VAL A 34 11.89 1.52 13.95
C VAL A 34 10.95 2.09 12.90
N LEU A 35 10.45 1.22 12.03
CA LEU A 35 9.44 1.55 11.03
C LEU A 35 8.16 0.75 11.29
N PHE A 36 7.03 1.43 11.46
CA PHE A 36 5.70 0.83 11.43
C PHE A 36 5.08 1.09 10.06
N ASP A 37 4.92 0.03 9.25
CA ASP A 37 4.29 0.09 7.92
C ASP A 37 2.89 -0.50 8.00
N VAL A 38 1.90 0.37 8.14
CA VAL A 38 0.48 0.00 8.33
C VAL A 38 -0.24 0.03 6.99
N GLY A 39 -0.72 -1.13 6.53
CA GLY A 39 -1.23 -1.31 5.18
C GLY A 39 -0.10 -1.51 4.18
N ALA A 40 0.86 -2.35 4.53
CA ALA A 40 2.12 -2.54 3.79
C ALA A 40 1.97 -3.08 2.37
N HIS A 41 0.78 -3.53 1.99
CA HIS A 41 0.44 -4.04 0.66
C HIS A 41 1.43 -5.12 0.19
N LYS A 42 2.28 -4.84 -0.78
CA LYS A 42 3.30 -5.77 -1.30
C LYS A 42 4.72 -5.40 -0.85
N GLY A 43 4.86 -4.47 0.11
CA GLY A 43 6.12 -4.03 0.69
C GLY A 43 6.80 -2.87 -0.04
N GLU A 44 6.07 -2.12 -0.86
CA GLU A 44 6.62 -1.03 -1.67
C GLU A 44 7.31 0.04 -0.81
N THR A 45 6.73 0.39 0.35
CA THR A 45 7.30 1.36 1.30
C THR A 45 8.62 0.86 1.88
N ILE A 46 8.63 -0.39 2.34
CA ILE A 46 9.83 -1.02 2.94
C ILE A 46 10.96 -1.07 1.90
N ILE A 47 10.66 -1.57 0.68
CA ILE A 47 11.63 -1.65 -0.42
C ILE A 47 12.16 -0.25 -0.78
N PHE A 48 11.32 0.75 -0.82
CA PHE A 48 11.70 2.11 -1.15
C PHE A 48 12.61 2.72 -0.10
N LEU A 49 12.27 2.57 1.20
CA LEU A 49 13.07 3.10 2.30
C LEU A 49 14.37 2.34 2.49
N SER A 50 14.38 1.01 2.37
CA SER A 50 15.59 0.18 2.53
C SER A 50 16.70 0.48 1.52
N ARG A 51 16.35 1.04 0.36
CA ARG A 51 17.34 1.50 -0.64
C ARG A 51 18.08 2.79 -0.25
N LYS A 52 17.56 3.49 0.74
CA LYS A 52 17.98 4.85 1.09
C LYS A 52 18.39 4.99 2.55
N PHE A 53 17.86 4.16 3.43
CA PHE A 53 18.08 4.19 4.86
C PHE A 53 18.44 2.79 5.38
N GLN A 54 19.26 2.75 6.40
CA GLN A 54 19.43 1.55 7.21
C GLN A 54 18.21 1.42 8.13
N LEU A 55 17.38 0.41 7.90
CA LEU A 55 16.24 0.10 8.75
C LEU A 55 16.70 -0.91 9.80
N LYS A 56 16.62 -0.59 11.10
CA LYS A 56 17.00 -1.54 12.16
C LYS A 56 15.91 -2.57 12.38
N GLU A 57 14.66 -2.12 12.55
CA GLU A 57 13.53 -2.99 12.78
C GLU A 57 12.28 -2.46 12.08
N VAL A 58 11.53 -3.37 11.45
CA VAL A 58 10.29 -3.06 10.74
C VAL A 58 9.15 -3.90 11.33
N PHE A 59 8.02 -3.26 11.60
CA PHE A 59 6.75 -3.90 11.94
C PHE A 59 5.77 -3.63 10.80
N SER A 60 5.41 -4.68 10.07
CA SER A 60 4.66 -4.58 8.82
C SER A 60 3.31 -5.26 8.93
N PHE A 61 2.23 -4.52 8.68
CA PHE A 61 0.85 -4.97 8.87
C PHE A 61 0.11 -4.94 7.53
N GLU A 62 -0.36 -6.10 7.08
CA GLU A 62 -1.15 -6.24 5.84
C GLU A 62 -2.25 -7.27 6.03
N PRO A 63 -3.54 -6.87 6.03
CA PRO A 63 -4.64 -7.78 6.34
C PRO A 63 -5.05 -8.69 5.17
N ILE A 64 -4.67 -8.37 3.92
CA ILE A 64 -5.09 -9.13 2.75
C ILE A 64 -4.05 -10.23 2.44
N ASP A 65 -4.43 -11.50 2.58
CA ASP A 65 -3.53 -12.66 2.45
C ASP A 65 -2.66 -12.63 1.20
N ASN A 66 -3.24 -12.37 0.03
CA ASN A 66 -2.50 -12.33 -1.23
C ASN A 66 -1.44 -11.23 -1.27
N ASN A 67 -1.71 -10.08 -0.64
CA ASN A 67 -0.75 -9.01 -0.52
C ASN A 67 0.31 -9.35 0.52
N PHE A 68 -0.10 -9.94 1.65
CA PHE A 68 0.78 -10.37 2.72
C PHE A 68 1.83 -11.40 2.24
N ILE A 69 1.41 -12.38 1.43
CA ILE A 69 2.35 -13.34 0.82
C ILE A 69 3.36 -12.61 -0.08
N LYS A 70 2.89 -11.67 -0.91
CA LYS A 70 3.76 -10.89 -1.78
C LYS A 70 4.68 -9.95 -0.99
N LEU A 71 4.18 -9.34 0.08
CA LEU A 71 4.97 -8.53 1.01
C LEU A 71 6.18 -9.33 1.53
N LYS A 72 5.95 -10.52 2.08
CA LYS A 72 7.03 -11.39 2.58
C LYS A 72 8.02 -11.75 1.48
N ASN A 73 7.54 -12.23 0.33
CA ASN A 73 8.39 -12.63 -0.78
C ASN A 73 9.24 -11.48 -1.33
N ASN A 74 8.70 -10.27 -1.37
CA ASN A 74 9.39 -9.10 -1.90
C ASN A 74 10.42 -8.51 -0.92
N THR A 75 10.31 -8.79 0.38
CA THR A 75 11.12 -8.12 1.40
C THR A 75 12.06 -9.03 2.18
N ILE A 76 11.91 -10.36 2.09
CA ILE A 76 12.72 -11.33 2.85
C ILE A 76 14.22 -11.21 2.60
N GLY A 77 14.65 -10.76 1.44
CA GLY A 77 16.04 -10.63 1.05
C GLY A 77 16.68 -9.27 1.36
N LEU A 78 15.98 -8.35 2.02
CA LEU A 78 16.47 -6.98 2.24
C LEU A 78 17.48 -6.83 3.39
N GLY A 79 17.75 -7.91 4.15
CA GLY A 79 18.73 -7.90 5.25
C GLY A 79 18.31 -7.13 6.50
N HIS A 80 17.04 -6.73 6.61
CA HIS A 80 16.48 -6.03 7.76
C HIS A 80 15.70 -6.98 8.66
N LYS A 81 15.60 -6.68 9.97
CA LYS A 81 14.71 -7.38 10.88
C LYS A 81 13.27 -6.94 10.60
N ILE A 82 12.47 -7.80 9.96
CA ILE A 82 11.09 -7.50 9.61
C ILE A 82 10.15 -8.44 10.35
N ASN A 83 9.24 -7.86 11.13
CA ASN A 83 8.16 -8.55 11.81
C ASN A 83 6.89 -8.40 10.95
N TYR A 84 6.31 -9.50 10.51
CA TYR A 84 5.17 -9.51 9.61
C TYR A 84 3.88 -9.89 10.33
N PHE A 85 2.83 -9.10 10.13
CA PHE A 85 1.53 -9.30 10.77
C PHE A 85 0.42 -9.31 9.72
N ASN A 86 -0.30 -10.46 9.63
CA ASN A 86 -1.43 -10.61 8.69
C ASN A 86 -2.75 -10.17 9.34
N PHE A 87 -2.81 -8.95 9.81
CA PHE A 87 -4.02 -8.32 10.32
C PHE A 87 -3.94 -6.79 10.16
N ALA A 88 -5.10 -6.12 10.26
CA ALA A 88 -5.16 -4.67 10.29
C ALA A 88 -5.09 -4.15 11.72
N LEU A 89 -4.61 -2.93 11.91
CA LEU A 89 -4.65 -2.26 13.20
C LEU A 89 -6.01 -1.57 13.40
N GLY A 90 -6.58 -1.71 14.60
CA GLY A 90 -7.83 -1.09 15.00
C GLY A 90 -7.97 -0.99 16.50
N GLU A 91 -9.07 -0.40 16.98
CA GLU A 91 -9.34 -0.20 18.40
C GLU A 91 -9.54 -1.51 19.19
N LYS A 92 -10.08 -2.52 18.54
CA LYS A 92 -10.42 -3.80 19.18
C LYS A 92 -10.20 -4.96 18.24
N LYS A 93 -10.00 -6.15 18.82
CA LYS A 93 -9.91 -7.39 18.04
C LYS A 93 -11.28 -7.77 17.51
N GLU A 94 -11.42 -7.77 16.19
CA GLU A 94 -12.64 -8.15 15.50
C GLU A 94 -12.36 -8.67 14.10
N VAL A 95 -13.34 -9.28 13.46
CA VAL A 95 -13.29 -9.67 12.06
C VAL A 95 -14.16 -8.73 11.26
N LYS A 96 -13.56 -8.06 10.28
CA LYS A 96 -14.28 -7.15 9.37
C LYS A 96 -14.18 -7.58 7.92
N HIS A 97 -15.11 -7.10 7.11
CA HIS A 97 -15.05 -7.25 5.66
C HIS A 97 -14.33 -6.04 5.04
N ILE A 98 -13.22 -6.31 4.36
CA ILE A 98 -12.52 -5.30 3.55
C ILE A 98 -12.97 -5.41 2.10
N LYS A 99 -13.17 -4.27 1.44
CA LYS A 99 -13.45 -4.20 0.01
C LYS A 99 -12.12 -4.08 -0.74
N GLU A 100 -11.65 -5.23 -1.24
CA GLU A 100 -10.45 -5.29 -2.06
C GLU A 100 -10.76 -4.78 -3.46
N MET A 101 -10.20 -3.65 -3.84
CA MET A 101 -10.34 -3.09 -5.18
C MET A 101 -9.54 -3.91 -6.19
N ASN A 102 -9.94 -3.87 -7.47
CA ASN A 102 -9.18 -4.53 -8.55
C ASN A 102 -7.72 -4.05 -8.60
N GLU A 103 -7.46 -2.80 -8.24
CA GLU A 103 -6.17 -2.28 -7.85
C GLU A 103 -6.03 -2.38 -6.32
N SER A 104 -5.38 -3.38 -5.85
CA SER A 104 -5.33 -3.75 -4.42
C SER A 104 -4.84 -2.64 -3.48
N SER A 105 -4.12 -1.62 -4.00
CA SER A 105 -3.60 -0.49 -3.22
C SER A 105 -4.67 0.47 -2.65
N SER A 106 -5.92 0.39 -3.12
CA SER A 106 -7.01 1.27 -2.68
C SER A 106 -8.10 0.54 -1.88
N SER A 107 -7.78 -0.60 -1.30
CA SER A 107 -8.74 -1.37 -0.50
C SER A 107 -9.18 -0.62 0.76
N THR A 108 -10.44 -0.79 1.17
CA THR A 108 -11.03 -0.01 2.27
C THR A 108 -12.07 -0.80 3.05
N PHE A 109 -12.20 -0.48 4.36
CA PHE A 109 -13.30 -0.93 5.21
C PHE A 109 -14.56 -0.09 5.04
N ASN A 110 -14.43 1.12 4.53
CA ASN A 110 -15.53 2.07 4.41
C ASN A 110 -16.45 1.76 3.23
N SER A 111 -17.67 2.31 3.28
CA SER A 111 -18.58 2.27 2.15
C SER A 111 -18.00 3.07 0.97
N ILE A 112 -18.08 2.50 -0.23
CA ILE A 112 -17.60 3.15 -1.44
C ILE A 112 -18.78 3.89 -2.10
N ASN A 113 -18.68 5.20 -2.23
CA ASN A 113 -19.63 5.97 -3.01
C ASN A 113 -19.34 5.81 -4.51
N THR A 114 -19.94 4.76 -5.10
CA THR A 114 -19.78 4.45 -6.53
C THR A 114 -20.38 5.51 -7.46
N ASN A 115 -21.23 6.39 -6.94
CA ASN A 115 -21.86 7.48 -7.70
C ASN A 115 -21.00 8.75 -7.74
N SER A 116 -19.95 8.84 -6.91
CA SER A 116 -19.09 10.02 -6.89
C SER A 116 -18.40 10.24 -8.23
N LYS A 117 -18.23 11.52 -8.60
CA LYS A 117 -17.51 11.92 -9.83
C LYS A 117 -16.07 11.37 -9.84
N TYR A 118 -15.41 11.35 -8.66
CA TYR A 118 -14.08 10.80 -8.51
C TYR A 118 -14.04 9.31 -8.84
N PHE A 119 -14.94 8.51 -8.25
CA PHE A 119 -15.00 7.08 -8.49
C PHE A 119 -15.29 6.74 -9.96
N LYS A 120 -16.24 7.43 -10.58
CA LYS A 120 -16.57 7.25 -12.00
C LYS A 120 -15.38 7.57 -12.91
N ARG A 121 -14.68 8.70 -12.66
CA ARG A 121 -13.47 9.09 -13.41
C ARG A 121 -12.35 8.08 -13.22
N LYS A 122 -12.10 7.65 -11.98
CA LYS A 122 -11.07 6.65 -11.66
C LYS A 122 -11.34 5.32 -12.37
N ASN A 123 -12.56 4.81 -12.31
CA ASN A 123 -12.95 3.58 -13.02
C ASN A 123 -12.83 3.73 -14.54
N PHE A 124 -13.20 4.85 -15.09
CA PHE A 124 -13.04 5.12 -16.52
C PHE A 124 -11.56 5.09 -16.94
N LEU A 125 -10.68 5.72 -16.15
CA LEU A 125 -9.24 5.76 -16.45
C LEU A 125 -8.54 4.41 -16.28
N LEU A 126 -8.95 3.61 -15.30
CA LEU A 126 -8.28 2.36 -14.97
C LEU A 126 -8.83 1.15 -15.72
N ASN A 127 -10.09 1.13 -16.06
CA ASN A 127 -10.77 -0.10 -16.50
C ASN A 127 -11.47 0.03 -17.82
N PHE A 128 -11.36 0.84 -18.69
CA PHE A 128 -12.03 0.89 -20.03
C PHE A 128 -13.18 -0.13 -20.27
N SER A 129 -13.64 -0.82 -19.22
CA SER A 129 -14.66 -1.87 -19.24
C SER A 129 -15.67 -1.67 -18.12
N PHE A 130 -16.94 -1.87 -18.45
CA PHE A 130 -18.07 -1.85 -17.51
C PHE A 130 -18.01 -3.06 -16.55
N ILE A 131 -17.18 -3.02 -15.52
CA ILE A 131 -17.14 -4.05 -14.50
C ILE A 131 -18.29 -3.80 -13.54
N LYS A 132 -19.25 -4.72 -13.46
CA LYS A 132 -20.43 -4.64 -12.59
C LYS A 132 -20.10 -4.54 -11.09
N LYS A 133 -18.95 -5.08 -10.64
CA LYS A 133 -18.46 -4.96 -9.25
C LYS A 133 -16.97 -4.60 -9.26
N PRO A 134 -16.61 -3.38 -8.87
CA PRO A 134 -15.22 -2.92 -8.87
C PRO A 134 -14.37 -3.44 -7.71
N TYR A 135 -14.95 -4.22 -6.80
CA TYR A 135 -14.28 -4.76 -5.63
C TYR A 135 -14.77 -6.17 -5.30
N LYS A 136 -13.94 -6.90 -4.55
CA LYS A 136 -14.29 -8.16 -3.88
C LYS A 136 -14.29 -7.92 -2.38
N GLU A 137 -15.21 -8.55 -1.67
CA GLU A 137 -15.22 -8.51 -0.20
C GLU A 137 -14.40 -9.67 0.35
N LYS A 138 -13.53 -9.38 1.31
CA LYS A 138 -12.75 -10.38 2.03
C LYS A 138 -12.89 -10.17 3.53
N LYS A 139 -12.94 -11.26 4.27
CA LYS A 139 -12.82 -11.24 5.74
C LYS A 139 -11.36 -11.06 6.11
N VAL A 140 -11.09 -10.16 7.06
CA VAL A 140 -9.75 -9.92 7.60
C VAL A 140 -9.84 -9.74 9.12
N PHE A 141 -8.75 -10.07 9.81
CA PHE A 141 -8.61 -9.82 11.24
C PHE A 141 -8.15 -8.38 11.50
N ILE A 142 -8.64 -7.81 12.58
CA ILE A 142 -8.20 -6.53 13.12
C ILE A 142 -7.68 -6.77 14.52
#